data_dbd0407036b4481d33717efc09c6ade7
#
_entry.id   dbd0407036b4481d33717efc09c6ade7
#
_cell.length_a   1.000
_cell.length_b   1.000
_cell.length_c   1.000
_cell.angle_alpha   90.00
_cell.angle_beta   90.00
_cell.angle_gamma   90.00
#
_symmetry.space_group_name_H-M   'P 1'
#
loop_
_entity.id
_entity.type
_entity.pdbx_description
1 polymer ?
#
loop_
_entity_poly.entity_id
_entity_poly.type
_entity_poly.pdbx_seq_one_letter_code
_entity_poly.pdbx_strand_id
1 'polypeptide(L)'
;MKKIKYLLLTLFALVTIIACVDNDNDELTGNATVGGYVSVNNPLISYVVGSGATYSAAGSLFQGNEQTSSVDIYKSFVNNTTGSVSNEVLLKTIIIDETTIGSLVNFSFSFTYGELITDLVIDDQPLPDNDGNLNIGDYWQLRYASNTSEGDLNFNQKTTKVAVGTRYAGVYDTENSVYWNSGSNIGNWDGTERIIESVNATVYRHVGLAYWDDNEFYFTVDNDTNIITVLDVDLEEAGLLLNGSPAMTCTGGTGAFESITCDDTTSRAIPDDVNGADVLEFTVGYFRGVGATREFFEKLTKKVD
;
A
#
# COMPACT_ATOMS: atom_id res chain seq x y z
N MET A 1 58.85 25.89 31.28
CA MET A 1 57.39 25.73 31.39
C MET A 1 56.62 25.87 30.05
N LYS A 2 57.00 26.77 29.14
CA LYS A 2 56.31 26.88 27.81
C LYS A 2 56.43 25.62 26.92
N LYS A 3 57.62 24.99 26.91
CA LYS A 3 57.84 23.78 26.08
C LYS A 3 57.05 22.56 26.50
N ILE A 4 56.73 22.44 27.81
CA ILE A 4 55.91 21.33 28.32
C ILE A 4 54.42 21.50 27.95
N LYS A 5 53.94 22.74 27.84
CA LYS A 5 52.56 23.02 27.40
C LYS A 5 52.33 22.60 25.92
N TYR A 6 53.31 22.84 25.08
CA TYR A 6 53.21 22.43 23.64
C TYR A 6 53.34 20.93 23.48
N LEU A 7 54.16 20.23 24.29
CA LEU A 7 54.29 18.79 24.29
C LEU A 7 52.97 18.14 24.74
N LEU A 8 52.29 18.66 25.77
CA LEU A 8 51.00 18.19 26.23
C LEU A 8 49.90 18.46 25.20
N LEU A 9 49.94 19.58 24.48
CA LEU A 9 48.96 19.93 23.45
C LEU A 9 49.08 19.03 22.23
N THR A 10 50.35 18.72 21.82
CA THR A 10 50.60 17.78 20.71
C THR A 10 50.24 16.33 21.06
N LEU A 11 50.47 15.93 22.32
CA LEU A 11 50.08 14.60 22.79
C LEU A 11 48.55 14.47 22.82
N PHE A 12 47.84 15.50 23.25
CA PHE A 12 46.36 15.54 23.26
C PHE A 12 45.78 15.52 21.85
N ALA A 13 46.41 16.26 20.89
CA ALA A 13 45.99 16.24 19.47
C ALA A 13 46.26 14.91 18.81
N LEU A 14 47.30 14.17 19.20
CA LEU A 14 47.56 12.82 18.66
C LEU A 14 46.56 11.79 19.18
N VAL A 15 46.10 11.91 20.43
CA VAL A 15 45.10 10.98 21.01
C VAL A 15 43.72 11.18 20.40
N THR A 16 43.38 12.41 19.99
CA THR A 16 42.07 12.69 19.35
C THR A 16 42.00 12.19 17.91
N ILE A 17 43.13 11.93 17.22
CA ILE A 17 43.14 11.39 15.85
C ILE A 17 42.89 9.87 15.85
N ILE A 18 43.22 9.17 16.94
CA ILE A 18 43.05 7.71 17.04
C ILE A 18 41.61 7.35 17.49
N ALA A 19 40.84 8.32 18.01
CA ALA A 19 39.47 8.09 18.49
C ALA A 19 38.39 8.10 17.40
N CYS A 20 38.78 8.23 16.13
CA CYS A 20 37.85 8.37 15.01
C CYS A 20 37.96 7.26 13.96
N VAL A 21 38.45 6.09 14.27
CA VAL A 21 38.36 4.97 13.29
C VAL A 21 38.23 3.67 14.04
N ASP A 22 37.06 3.38 14.51
CA ASP A 22 36.61 2.01 14.62
C ASP A 22 35.12 1.99 14.20
N ASN A 23 34.90 1.98 12.89
CA ASN A 23 33.58 1.89 12.31
C ASN A 23 32.92 0.52 12.53
N ASP A 24 33.67 -0.46 13.02
CA ASP A 24 33.22 -1.83 13.17
C ASP A 24 32.46 -2.07 14.49
N ASN A 25 32.42 -1.09 15.41
CA ASN A 25 31.72 -1.15 16.67
C ASN A 25 30.74 0.00 16.91
N ASP A 26 30.29 0.67 15.87
CA ASP A 26 29.24 1.66 16.02
C ASP A 26 27.88 0.93 16.09
N GLU A 27 27.34 0.80 17.31
CA GLU A 27 26.03 0.17 17.56
C GLU A 27 24.89 0.85 16.77
N LEU A 28 25.07 2.09 16.32
CA LEU A 28 24.08 2.83 15.53
C LEU A 28 24.24 2.65 14.02
N THR A 29 25.44 2.43 13.51
CA THR A 29 25.73 2.33 12.07
C THR A 29 26.51 1.06 11.69
N GLY A 30 27.17 0.39 12.61
CA GLY A 30 27.95 -0.84 12.38
C GLY A 30 27.12 -1.99 11.82
N ASN A 31 25.85 -2.06 12.20
CA ASN A 31 24.89 -3.03 11.65
C ASN A 31 24.23 -2.59 10.34
N ALA A 32 24.40 -1.36 9.90
CA ALA A 32 23.78 -0.84 8.68
C ALA A 32 24.39 -1.46 7.38
N THR A 33 25.54 -2.10 7.49
CA THR A 33 26.22 -2.79 6.37
C THR A 33 26.06 -4.30 6.39
N VAL A 34 25.36 -4.85 7.37
CA VAL A 34 25.25 -6.30 7.59
C VAL A 34 24.46 -6.99 6.47
N GLY A 35 23.56 -6.33 5.80
CA GLY A 35 22.75 -6.93 4.74
C GLY A 35 21.40 -7.44 5.24
N GLY A 36 20.68 -8.13 4.38
CA GLY A 36 19.38 -8.73 4.75
C GLY A 36 18.20 -7.75 4.71
N TYR A 37 18.38 -6.52 4.26
CA TYR A 37 17.27 -5.59 4.09
C TYR A 37 16.46 -5.93 2.85
N VAL A 38 15.17 -6.24 3.04
CA VAL A 38 14.22 -6.51 1.97
C VAL A 38 13.38 -5.27 1.69
N SER A 39 13.39 -4.81 0.45
CA SER A 39 12.43 -3.83 -0.05
C SER A 39 11.22 -4.56 -0.61
N VAL A 40 10.04 -4.28 -0.05
CA VAL A 40 8.77 -4.88 -0.47
C VAL A 40 8.19 -4.07 -1.62
N ASN A 41 7.96 -4.70 -2.77
CA ASN A 41 7.43 -4.03 -3.96
C ASN A 41 5.89 -3.95 -3.91
N ASN A 42 5.24 -4.98 -3.34
CA ASN A 42 3.78 -5.05 -3.23
C ASN A 42 3.36 -4.89 -1.76
N PRO A 43 3.20 -3.67 -1.24
CA PRO A 43 2.77 -3.46 0.15
C PRO A 43 1.30 -3.84 0.38
N LEU A 44 0.48 -3.84 -0.69
CA LEU A 44 -0.91 -4.24 -0.68
C LEU A 44 -1.22 -5.13 -1.89
N ILE A 45 -1.85 -6.28 -1.64
CA ILE A 45 -2.42 -7.19 -2.65
C ILE A 45 -3.91 -7.32 -2.35
N SER A 46 -4.74 -7.14 -3.35
CA SER A 46 -6.19 -7.31 -3.22
C SER A 46 -6.56 -8.76 -3.46
N TYR A 47 -6.98 -9.46 -2.41
CA TYR A 47 -7.54 -10.80 -2.52
C TYR A 47 -9.02 -10.73 -2.89
N VAL A 48 -9.40 -11.25 -4.04
CA VAL A 48 -10.80 -11.23 -4.50
C VAL A 48 -11.46 -12.58 -4.17
N VAL A 49 -12.44 -12.53 -3.29
CA VAL A 49 -13.22 -13.71 -2.86
C VAL A 49 -13.86 -14.40 -4.08
N GLY A 50 -13.74 -15.71 -4.13
CA GLY A 50 -14.34 -16.55 -5.21
C GLY A 50 -13.58 -16.52 -6.53
N SER A 51 -12.48 -15.77 -6.65
CA SER A 51 -11.73 -15.69 -7.91
C SER A 51 -10.98 -16.99 -8.27
N GLY A 52 -10.55 -17.74 -7.27
CA GLY A 52 -9.67 -18.91 -7.45
C GLY A 52 -8.30 -18.56 -8.03
N ALA A 53 -7.92 -17.28 -8.00
CA ALA A 53 -6.69 -16.79 -8.61
C ALA A 53 -5.44 -17.24 -7.85
N THR A 54 -4.33 -17.23 -8.57
CA THR A 54 -2.99 -17.28 -7.99
C THR A 54 -2.47 -15.85 -7.89
N TYR A 55 -2.04 -15.45 -6.71
CA TYR A 55 -1.50 -14.13 -6.43
C TYR A 55 0.01 -14.17 -6.39
N SER A 56 0.66 -13.05 -6.63
CA SER A 56 2.12 -12.91 -6.54
C SER A 56 2.54 -11.72 -5.71
N ALA A 57 3.71 -11.85 -5.09
CA ALA A 57 4.40 -10.76 -4.42
C ALA A 57 5.86 -10.75 -4.85
N ALA A 58 6.45 -9.55 -4.84
CA ALA A 58 7.83 -9.33 -5.23
C ALA A 58 8.55 -8.45 -4.21
N GLY A 59 9.86 -8.58 -4.19
CA GLY A 59 10.73 -7.76 -3.39
C GLY A 59 12.12 -7.68 -4.01
N SER A 60 12.93 -6.81 -3.45
CA SER A 60 14.35 -6.74 -3.75
C SER A 60 15.17 -6.78 -2.47
N LEU A 61 16.34 -7.36 -2.56
CA LEU A 61 17.28 -7.56 -1.48
C LEU A 61 18.62 -6.98 -1.88
N PHE A 62 19.21 -6.19 -0.99
CA PHE A 62 20.59 -5.73 -1.16
C PHE A 62 21.54 -6.67 -0.39
N GLN A 63 22.52 -7.23 -1.11
CA GLN A 63 23.59 -8.05 -0.52
C GLN A 63 24.62 -7.16 0.15
N GLY A 64 24.65 -7.19 1.48
CA GLY A 64 25.63 -6.49 2.29
C GLY A 64 26.90 -7.29 2.52
N ASN A 65 27.70 -6.90 3.51
CA ASN A 65 28.90 -7.63 3.93
C ASN A 65 28.56 -9.04 4.44
N GLU A 66 27.44 -9.16 5.13
CA GLU A 66 26.82 -10.43 5.47
C GLU A 66 25.81 -10.78 4.38
N GLN A 67 26.03 -11.92 3.75
CA GLN A 67 25.25 -12.32 2.58
C GLN A 67 23.95 -13.00 3.03
N THR A 68 22.85 -12.66 2.37
CA THR A 68 21.58 -13.36 2.54
C THR A 68 21.51 -14.55 1.60
N SER A 69 21.28 -15.72 2.16
CA SER A 69 21.17 -17.00 1.42
C SER A 69 19.71 -17.36 1.07
N SER A 70 18.76 -16.88 1.87
CA SER A 70 17.34 -17.07 1.59
C SER A 70 16.48 -16.00 2.27
N VAL A 71 15.26 -15.85 1.78
CA VAL A 71 14.21 -15.04 2.40
C VAL A 71 13.05 -15.93 2.77
N ASP A 72 12.73 -16.02 4.06
CA ASP A 72 11.57 -16.69 4.57
C ASP A 72 10.39 -15.72 4.61
N ILE A 73 9.26 -16.14 4.06
CA ILE A 73 8.01 -15.40 4.07
C ILE A 73 7.07 -16.08 5.06
N TYR A 74 6.75 -15.38 6.14
CA TYR A 74 5.78 -15.81 7.13
C TYR A 74 4.43 -15.18 6.87
N LYS A 75 3.36 -15.89 7.19
CA LYS A 75 1.99 -15.42 7.08
C LYS A 75 1.28 -15.50 8.43
N SER A 76 0.43 -14.52 8.69
CA SER A 76 -0.59 -14.54 9.73
C SER A 76 -1.88 -13.94 9.18
N PHE A 77 -3.01 -14.25 9.79
CA PHE A 77 -4.32 -13.74 9.41
C PHE A 77 -4.87 -12.83 10.51
N VAL A 78 -5.50 -11.74 10.10
CA VAL A 78 -6.13 -10.77 11.00
C VAL A 78 -7.60 -10.67 10.65
N ASN A 79 -8.46 -10.98 11.63
CA ASN A 79 -9.88 -10.67 11.55
C ASN A 79 -10.07 -9.19 11.89
N ASN A 80 -10.39 -8.38 10.88
CA ASN A 80 -10.49 -6.94 11.03
C ASN A 80 -11.68 -6.51 11.92
N THR A 81 -12.72 -7.35 12.02
CA THR A 81 -13.90 -7.04 12.82
C THR A 81 -13.66 -7.24 14.32
N THR A 82 -12.96 -8.31 14.69
CA THR A 82 -12.69 -8.66 16.10
C THR A 82 -11.32 -8.17 16.58
N GLY A 83 -10.40 -7.91 15.67
CA GLY A 83 -9.00 -7.64 15.96
C GLY A 83 -8.20 -8.89 16.35
N SER A 84 -8.80 -10.09 16.27
CA SER A 84 -8.10 -11.35 16.53
C SER A 84 -7.03 -11.60 15.47
N VAL A 85 -5.90 -12.18 15.90
CA VAL A 85 -4.77 -12.51 15.02
C VAL A 85 -4.46 -14.00 15.16
N SER A 86 -4.25 -14.69 14.04
CA SER A 86 -3.85 -16.10 14.03
C SER A 86 -2.43 -16.30 14.53
N ASN A 87 -2.04 -17.57 14.71
CA ASN A 87 -0.63 -17.94 14.77
C ASN A 87 0.09 -17.48 13.47
N GLU A 88 1.42 -17.37 13.57
CA GLU A 88 2.27 -17.11 12.40
C GLU A 88 2.89 -18.41 11.91
N VAL A 89 2.88 -18.62 10.57
CA VAL A 89 3.38 -19.85 9.93
C VAL A 89 4.23 -19.46 8.72
N LEU A 90 5.26 -20.25 8.43
CA LEU A 90 6.05 -20.13 7.22
C LEU A 90 5.18 -20.40 5.99
N LEU A 91 5.07 -19.45 5.09
CA LEU A 91 4.40 -19.61 3.81
C LEU A 91 5.36 -20.18 2.77
N LYS A 92 6.56 -19.58 2.65
CA LYS A 92 7.51 -19.93 1.59
C LYS A 92 8.93 -19.51 1.96
N THR A 93 9.93 -20.25 1.48
CA THR A 93 11.33 -19.87 1.50
C THR A 93 11.80 -19.63 0.07
N ILE A 94 12.39 -18.46 -0.18
CA ILE A 94 12.99 -18.10 -1.46
C ILE A 94 14.50 -18.20 -1.33
N ILE A 95 15.11 -19.07 -2.11
CA ILE A 95 16.58 -19.21 -2.15
C ILE A 95 17.17 -18.03 -2.96
N ILE A 96 18.21 -17.44 -2.46
CA ILE A 96 18.94 -16.34 -3.08
C ILE A 96 20.28 -16.88 -3.57
N ASP A 97 20.38 -17.10 -4.88
CA ASP A 97 21.57 -17.67 -5.50
C ASP A 97 22.68 -16.62 -5.75
N GLU A 98 22.28 -15.34 -5.92
CA GLU A 98 23.21 -14.24 -6.12
C GLU A 98 23.70 -13.71 -4.76
N THR A 99 24.97 -13.91 -4.47
CA THR A 99 25.59 -13.57 -3.19
C THR A 99 26.71 -12.52 -3.32
N THR A 100 26.85 -11.87 -4.48
CA THR A 100 27.87 -10.85 -4.68
C THR A 100 27.59 -9.62 -3.80
N ILE A 101 28.54 -9.24 -2.97
CA ILE A 101 28.45 -8.05 -2.11
C ILE A 101 28.17 -6.81 -2.97
N GLY A 102 27.19 -6.00 -2.55
CA GLY A 102 26.77 -4.79 -3.26
C GLY A 102 25.75 -5.03 -4.38
N SER A 103 25.37 -6.30 -4.66
CA SER A 103 24.33 -6.58 -5.67
C SER A 103 22.93 -6.33 -5.12
N LEU A 104 22.03 -5.87 -6.02
CA LEU A 104 20.60 -5.82 -5.80
C LEU A 104 19.97 -7.05 -6.45
N VAL A 105 19.33 -7.90 -5.66
CA VAL A 105 18.69 -9.14 -6.10
C VAL A 105 17.18 -8.97 -6.05
N ASN A 106 16.51 -9.16 -7.17
CA ASN A 106 15.03 -9.18 -7.21
C ASN A 106 14.54 -10.60 -7.04
N PHE A 107 13.45 -10.76 -6.31
CA PHE A 107 12.76 -12.04 -6.16
C PHE A 107 11.25 -11.86 -6.26
N SER A 108 10.57 -12.93 -6.63
CA SER A 108 9.12 -12.99 -6.63
C SER A 108 8.66 -14.39 -6.22
N PHE A 109 7.44 -14.47 -5.72
CA PHE A 109 6.80 -15.73 -5.38
C PHE A 109 5.30 -15.60 -5.59
N SER A 110 4.66 -16.74 -5.85
CA SER A 110 3.21 -16.83 -5.99
C SER A 110 2.62 -17.66 -4.87
N PHE A 111 1.33 -17.45 -4.60
CA PHE A 111 0.58 -18.17 -3.58
C PHE A 111 -0.91 -18.24 -3.96
N THR A 112 -1.57 -19.26 -3.44
CA THR A 112 -3.00 -19.52 -3.61
C THR A 112 -3.73 -19.37 -2.28
N TYR A 113 -5.07 -19.36 -2.30
CA TYR A 113 -5.88 -19.38 -1.09
C TYR A 113 -5.53 -20.55 -0.17
N GLY A 114 -5.41 -21.77 -0.73
CA GLY A 114 -5.05 -22.93 0.07
C GLY A 114 -3.72 -22.80 0.79
N GLU A 115 -2.71 -22.19 0.14
CA GLU A 115 -1.43 -21.92 0.79
C GLU A 115 -1.56 -20.83 1.86
N LEU A 116 -2.45 -19.83 1.67
CA LEU A 116 -2.66 -18.78 2.66
C LEU A 116 -3.33 -19.29 3.95
N ILE A 117 -4.23 -20.28 3.89
CA ILE A 117 -4.95 -20.78 5.06
C ILE A 117 -4.27 -21.95 5.78
N THR A 118 -3.41 -22.72 5.07
CA THR A 118 -2.77 -23.91 5.64
C THR A 118 -2.07 -23.60 6.95
N ASP A 119 -2.34 -24.42 7.98
CA ASP A 119 -1.76 -24.37 9.33
C ASP A 119 -2.03 -23.08 10.13
N LEU A 120 -2.90 -22.18 9.62
CA LEU A 120 -3.35 -21.02 10.38
C LEU A 120 -4.54 -21.37 11.26
N VAL A 121 -4.45 -20.93 12.51
CA VAL A 121 -5.51 -21.09 13.53
C VAL A 121 -5.79 -19.73 14.16
N ILE A 122 -7.05 -19.34 14.18
CA ILE A 122 -7.56 -18.13 14.82
C ILE A 122 -8.69 -18.50 15.77
N ASP A 123 -8.67 -18.02 17.01
CA ASP A 123 -9.66 -18.32 18.05
C ASP A 123 -9.89 -19.85 18.21
N ASP A 124 -8.78 -20.62 18.22
CA ASP A 124 -8.75 -22.09 18.31
C ASP A 124 -9.47 -22.83 17.14
N GLN A 125 -9.72 -22.15 16.01
CA GLN A 125 -10.32 -22.73 14.83
C GLN A 125 -9.41 -22.54 13.59
N PRO A 126 -9.34 -23.51 12.68
CA PRO A 126 -8.69 -23.31 11.39
C PRO A 126 -9.44 -22.26 10.58
N LEU A 127 -8.75 -21.58 9.66
CA LEU A 127 -9.40 -20.70 8.69
C LEU A 127 -10.33 -21.53 7.76
N PRO A 128 -11.42 -20.93 7.25
CA PRO A 128 -12.38 -21.65 6.43
C PRO A 128 -11.76 -22.13 5.11
N ASP A 129 -12.11 -23.35 4.66
CA ASP A 129 -11.67 -23.89 3.37
C ASP A 129 -12.33 -23.15 2.18
N ASN A 130 -13.50 -22.52 2.39
CA ASN A 130 -14.20 -21.71 1.41
C ASN A 130 -13.98 -20.23 1.70
N ASP A 131 -13.34 -19.53 0.77
CA ASP A 131 -13.04 -18.11 0.90
C ASP A 131 -14.29 -17.21 0.95
N GLY A 132 -15.45 -17.70 0.47
CA GLY A 132 -16.74 -17.03 0.63
C GLY A 132 -17.19 -16.85 2.10
N ASN A 133 -16.54 -17.53 3.04
CA ASN A 133 -16.78 -17.40 4.47
C ASN A 133 -15.86 -16.38 5.17
N LEU A 134 -14.95 -15.74 4.42
CA LEU A 134 -14.14 -14.64 4.93
C LEU A 134 -14.95 -13.35 4.97
N ASN A 135 -14.63 -12.47 5.91
CA ASN A 135 -15.23 -11.13 5.93
C ASN A 135 -14.40 -10.17 5.07
N ILE A 136 -15.09 -9.32 4.34
CA ILE A 136 -14.43 -8.22 3.62
C ILE A 136 -13.74 -7.31 4.64
N GLY A 137 -12.48 -6.96 4.33
CA GLY A 137 -11.62 -6.18 5.23
C GLY A 137 -10.71 -7.02 6.13
N ASP A 138 -10.95 -8.32 6.27
CA ASP A 138 -9.96 -9.25 6.84
C ASP A 138 -8.72 -9.27 5.96
N TYR A 139 -7.57 -9.68 6.49
CA TYR A 139 -6.35 -9.71 5.69
C TYR A 139 -5.32 -10.69 6.22
N TRP A 140 -4.47 -11.18 5.32
CA TRP A 140 -3.20 -11.80 5.70
C TRP A 140 -2.10 -10.74 5.73
N GLN A 141 -1.21 -10.88 6.69
CA GLN A 141 0.03 -10.14 6.75
C GLN A 141 1.18 -11.07 6.36
N LEU A 142 1.92 -10.73 5.31
CA LEU A 142 3.14 -11.43 4.94
C LEU A 142 4.33 -10.66 5.49
N ARG A 143 5.12 -11.34 6.32
CA ARG A 143 6.33 -10.80 6.93
C ARG A 143 7.55 -11.49 6.35
N TYR A 144 8.57 -10.73 6.06
CA TYR A 144 9.79 -11.19 5.41
C TYR A 144 10.92 -11.29 6.42
N ALA A 145 11.68 -12.38 6.37
CA ALA A 145 12.85 -12.58 7.19
C ALA A 145 14.01 -13.08 6.32
N SER A 146 15.14 -12.38 6.39
CA SER A 146 16.35 -12.75 5.66
C SER A 146 17.20 -13.69 6.50
N ASN A 147 17.57 -14.84 5.95
CA ASN A 147 18.54 -15.75 6.54
C ASN A 147 19.92 -15.41 6.01
N THR A 148 20.83 -15.04 6.91
CA THR A 148 22.19 -14.66 6.52
C THR A 148 23.13 -15.88 6.52
N SER A 149 24.30 -15.69 5.90
CA SER A 149 25.35 -16.73 5.83
C SER A 149 25.93 -17.09 7.19
N GLU A 150 25.80 -16.22 8.19
CA GLU A 150 26.24 -16.46 9.56
C GLU A 150 25.17 -17.12 10.43
N GLY A 151 23.95 -17.28 9.89
CA GLY A 151 22.84 -17.96 10.55
C GLY A 151 21.91 -17.03 11.30
N ASP A 152 22.05 -15.72 11.14
CA ASP A 152 21.15 -14.75 11.72
C ASP A 152 19.85 -14.62 10.89
N LEU A 153 18.75 -14.42 11.59
CA LEU A 153 17.42 -14.21 11.00
C LEU A 153 17.00 -12.76 11.22
N ASN A 154 17.00 -11.97 10.14
CA ASN A 154 16.68 -10.54 10.17
C ASN A 154 15.27 -10.29 9.66
N PHE A 155 14.37 -9.89 10.57
CA PHE A 155 12.99 -9.55 10.22
C PHE A 155 12.87 -8.15 9.60
N ASN A 156 12.21 -8.07 8.47
CA ASN A 156 11.92 -6.81 7.81
C ASN A 156 10.77 -6.06 8.52
N GLN A 157 10.84 -4.74 8.58
CA GLN A 157 9.76 -3.91 9.15
C GLN A 157 8.58 -3.76 8.19
N LYS A 158 8.86 -3.70 6.88
CA LYS A 158 7.80 -3.63 5.87
C LYS A 158 7.23 -5.01 5.59
N THR A 159 5.92 -5.06 5.47
CA THR A 159 5.13 -6.26 5.22
C THR A 159 4.27 -6.09 3.98
N THR A 160 3.73 -7.20 3.46
CA THR A 160 2.66 -7.17 2.45
C THR A 160 1.34 -7.47 3.14
N LYS A 161 0.35 -6.60 2.94
CA LYS A 161 -1.04 -6.85 3.32
C LYS A 161 -1.76 -7.48 2.15
N VAL A 162 -2.28 -8.71 2.33
CA VAL A 162 -3.17 -9.38 1.36
C VAL A 162 -4.58 -9.20 1.87
N ALA A 163 -5.28 -8.18 1.37
CA ALA A 163 -6.57 -7.75 1.89
C ALA A 163 -7.72 -8.51 1.23
N VAL A 164 -8.58 -9.12 2.04
CA VAL A 164 -9.84 -9.72 1.57
C VAL A 164 -10.75 -8.59 1.12
N GLY A 165 -11.05 -8.56 -0.17
CA GLY A 165 -11.76 -7.46 -0.77
C GLY A 165 -12.69 -7.89 -1.90
N THR A 166 -13.15 -6.88 -2.60
CA THR A 166 -14.01 -7.03 -3.75
C THR A 166 -13.27 -6.58 -5.01
N ARG A 167 -13.89 -6.71 -6.18
CA ARG A 167 -13.28 -6.52 -7.49
C ARG A 167 -12.44 -5.24 -7.60
N TYR A 168 -12.96 -4.12 -7.13
CA TYR A 168 -12.33 -2.81 -7.35
C TYR A 168 -11.38 -2.38 -6.24
N ALA A 169 -11.14 -3.18 -5.21
CA ALA A 169 -10.07 -2.89 -4.24
C ALA A 169 -8.69 -3.15 -4.85
N GLY A 170 -7.71 -2.33 -4.50
CA GLY A 170 -6.35 -2.48 -4.99
C GLY A 170 -5.57 -1.18 -5.10
N VAL A 171 -4.41 -1.25 -5.75
CA VAL A 171 -3.56 -0.11 -6.08
C VAL A 171 -3.82 0.29 -7.52
N TYR A 172 -3.91 1.59 -7.76
CA TYR A 172 -4.19 2.17 -9.06
C TYR A 172 -3.15 3.23 -9.42
N ASP A 173 -2.85 3.34 -10.70
CA ASP A 173 -2.15 4.48 -11.26
C ASP A 173 -3.16 5.53 -11.71
N THR A 174 -2.91 6.80 -11.34
CA THR A 174 -3.75 7.92 -11.79
C THR A 174 -3.35 8.35 -13.19
N GLU A 175 -4.32 8.39 -14.07
CA GLU A 175 -4.20 8.88 -15.44
C GLU A 175 -5.24 9.96 -15.70
N ASN A 176 -4.95 10.90 -16.57
CA ASN A 176 -5.91 11.89 -17.08
C ASN A 176 -6.73 12.56 -15.96
N SER A 177 -6.04 13.14 -14.98
CA SER A 177 -6.65 13.88 -13.89
C SER A 177 -6.73 15.38 -14.17
N VAL A 178 -7.70 16.07 -13.57
CA VAL A 178 -7.81 17.53 -13.63
C VAL A 178 -8.46 18.09 -12.37
N TYR A 179 -7.94 19.22 -11.92
CA TYR A 179 -8.50 20.01 -10.83
C TYR A 179 -8.90 21.42 -11.30
N TRP A 180 -10.14 21.77 -11.08
CA TRP A 180 -10.68 23.10 -11.31
C TRP A 180 -11.03 23.79 -10.00
N ASN A 181 -10.55 25.02 -9.83
CA ASN A 181 -10.82 25.86 -8.69
C ASN A 181 -11.50 27.14 -9.17
N SER A 182 -12.78 27.28 -8.86
CA SER A 182 -13.57 28.46 -9.24
C SER A 182 -13.42 28.81 -10.73
N GLY A 183 -13.59 27.84 -11.60
CA GLY A 183 -13.50 27.98 -13.05
C GLY A 183 -12.08 28.04 -13.62
N SER A 184 -11.05 27.98 -12.79
CA SER A 184 -9.65 27.97 -13.24
C SER A 184 -9.06 26.58 -13.17
N ASN A 185 -8.47 26.08 -14.25
CA ASN A 185 -7.71 24.84 -14.24
C ASN A 185 -6.41 25.04 -13.47
N ILE A 186 -6.21 24.27 -12.39
CA ILE A 186 -5.05 24.36 -11.49
C ILE A 186 -3.96 23.38 -11.88
N GLY A 187 -4.30 22.26 -12.52
CA GLY A 187 -3.36 21.23 -12.94
C GLY A 187 -3.91 19.82 -12.79
N ASN A 188 -3.01 18.86 -12.81
CA ASN A 188 -3.29 17.45 -12.71
C ASN A 188 -2.32 16.78 -11.70
N TRP A 189 -2.59 15.52 -11.37
CA TRP A 189 -1.76 14.67 -10.51
C TRP A 189 -1.50 13.30 -11.14
N ASP A 190 -1.43 13.26 -12.46
CA ASP A 190 -1.14 12.06 -13.22
C ASP A 190 0.17 11.41 -12.75
N GLY A 191 0.22 10.09 -12.75
CA GLY A 191 1.36 9.31 -12.30
C GLY A 191 1.45 9.14 -10.78
N THR A 192 0.45 9.60 -10.00
CA THR A 192 0.36 9.27 -8.57
C THR A 192 -0.34 7.93 -8.39
N GLU A 193 0.04 7.19 -7.34
CA GLU A 193 -0.68 5.98 -6.94
C GLU A 193 -1.89 6.34 -6.06
N ARG A 194 -2.97 5.56 -6.22
CA ARG A 194 -4.16 5.62 -5.38
C ARG A 194 -4.46 4.25 -4.81
N ILE A 195 -4.99 4.23 -3.60
CA ILE A 195 -5.44 3.01 -2.94
C ILE A 195 -6.96 3.05 -2.86
N ILE A 196 -7.59 2.01 -3.37
CA ILE A 196 -9.01 1.74 -3.20
C ILE A 196 -9.13 0.57 -2.23
N GLU A 197 -9.81 0.78 -1.12
CA GLU A 197 -10.00 -0.25 -0.10
C GLU A 197 -11.45 -0.73 -0.10
N SER A 198 -11.66 -2.03 0.14
CA SER A 198 -13.01 -2.55 0.44
C SER A 198 -13.37 -2.22 1.88
N VAL A 199 -14.51 -1.58 2.10
CA VAL A 199 -15.08 -1.34 3.43
C VAL A 199 -16.01 -2.51 3.82
N ASN A 200 -16.82 -2.94 2.88
CA ASN A 200 -17.69 -4.12 2.97
C ASN A 200 -17.92 -4.70 1.56
N ALA A 201 -18.88 -5.59 1.39
CA ALA A 201 -19.17 -6.25 0.12
C ALA A 201 -19.53 -5.30 -1.04
N THR A 202 -20.02 -4.11 -0.75
CA THR A 202 -20.53 -3.15 -1.74
C THR A 202 -19.90 -1.77 -1.66
N VAL A 203 -19.27 -1.41 -0.54
CA VAL A 203 -18.71 -0.09 -0.29
C VAL A 203 -17.20 -0.12 -0.35
N TYR A 204 -16.66 0.84 -1.05
CA TYR A 204 -15.23 1.11 -1.20
C TYR A 204 -14.85 2.44 -0.56
N ARG A 205 -13.60 2.56 -0.17
CA ARG A 205 -12.97 3.81 0.28
C ARG A 205 -11.89 4.21 -0.72
N HIS A 206 -12.00 5.41 -1.25
CA HIS A 206 -10.96 6.05 -2.03
C HIS A 206 -10.05 6.84 -1.10
N VAL A 207 -8.79 6.45 -1.01
CA VAL A 207 -7.81 7.07 -0.11
C VAL A 207 -7.11 8.22 -0.83
N GLY A 208 -7.34 9.43 -0.34
CA GLY A 208 -6.83 10.68 -0.94
C GLY A 208 -7.65 11.18 -2.13
N LEU A 209 -7.45 12.43 -2.52
CA LEU A 209 -8.01 13.04 -3.72
C LEU A 209 -7.09 14.18 -4.18
N ALA A 210 -6.73 14.19 -5.44
CA ALA A 210 -5.80 15.16 -6.02
C ALA A 210 -4.47 15.23 -5.23
N TYR A 211 -4.16 16.36 -4.63
CA TYR A 211 -2.92 16.60 -3.87
C TYR A 211 -3.08 16.38 -2.36
N TRP A 212 -4.26 15.92 -1.91
CA TRP A 212 -4.59 15.80 -0.49
C TRP A 212 -4.79 14.33 -0.09
N ASP A 213 -3.84 13.79 0.64
CA ASP A 213 -3.88 12.41 1.11
C ASP A 213 -4.98 12.19 2.17
N ASP A 214 -5.34 13.24 2.92
CA ASP A 214 -6.38 13.19 3.97
C ASP A 214 -7.80 13.34 3.43
N ASN A 215 -7.97 13.58 2.12
CA ASN A 215 -9.27 13.86 1.53
C ASN A 215 -9.87 12.59 0.93
N GLU A 216 -10.38 11.74 1.79
CA GLU A 216 -10.98 10.46 1.42
C GLU A 216 -12.50 10.55 1.23
N PHE A 217 -13.03 9.64 0.44
CA PHE A 217 -14.47 9.47 0.27
C PHE A 217 -14.84 8.00 0.06
N TYR A 218 -16.12 7.70 0.25
CA TYR A 218 -16.67 6.36 0.08
C TYR A 218 -17.51 6.31 -1.19
N PHE A 219 -17.61 5.12 -1.79
CA PHE A 219 -18.41 4.93 -2.99
C PHE A 219 -18.88 3.49 -3.12
N THR A 220 -19.93 3.30 -3.92
CA THR A 220 -20.41 2.00 -4.40
C THR A 220 -20.26 1.91 -5.90
N VAL A 221 -20.21 0.69 -6.41
CA VAL A 221 -20.32 0.40 -7.86
C VAL A 221 -21.54 -0.46 -8.08
N ASP A 222 -22.45 0.01 -8.92
CA ASP A 222 -23.57 -0.79 -9.40
C ASP A 222 -23.05 -1.78 -10.45
N ASN A 223 -23.12 -3.07 -10.14
CA ASN A 223 -22.54 -4.12 -11.01
C ASN A 223 -23.30 -4.33 -12.33
N ASP A 224 -24.55 -3.86 -12.45
CA ASP A 224 -25.33 -3.99 -13.67
C ASP A 224 -25.07 -2.82 -14.64
N THR A 225 -24.91 -1.62 -14.11
CA THR A 225 -24.72 -0.39 -14.89
C THR A 225 -23.28 0.12 -14.89
N ASN A 226 -22.44 -0.37 -13.96
CA ASN A 226 -21.09 0.11 -13.68
C ASN A 226 -21.00 1.58 -13.23
N ILE A 227 -22.12 2.16 -12.80
CA ILE A 227 -22.15 3.53 -12.30
C ILE A 227 -21.58 3.56 -10.88
N ILE A 228 -20.72 4.52 -10.62
CA ILE A 228 -20.20 4.82 -9.29
C ILE A 228 -21.09 5.85 -8.60
N THR A 229 -21.54 5.54 -7.39
CA THR A 229 -22.22 6.47 -6.50
C THR A 229 -21.31 6.82 -5.34
N VAL A 230 -20.99 8.11 -5.19
CA VAL A 230 -20.16 8.62 -4.09
C VAL A 230 -21.04 8.79 -2.85
N LEU A 231 -20.56 8.28 -1.72
CA LEU A 231 -21.24 8.29 -0.42
C LEU A 231 -20.56 9.27 0.54
N ASP A 232 -21.26 9.65 1.59
CA ASP A 232 -20.67 10.39 2.70
C ASP A 232 -19.89 9.50 3.67
N VAL A 233 -19.34 10.09 4.73
CA VAL A 233 -18.58 9.37 5.76
C VAL A 233 -19.42 8.39 6.57
N ASP A 234 -20.73 8.60 6.62
CA ASP A 234 -21.68 7.71 7.30
C ASP A 234 -22.24 6.62 6.34
N LEU A 235 -21.73 6.57 5.11
CA LEU A 235 -22.11 5.64 4.03
C LEU A 235 -23.54 5.85 3.52
N GLU A 236 -24.05 7.05 3.70
CA GLU A 236 -25.36 7.49 3.23
C GLU A 236 -25.19 8.64 2.21
N GLU A 237 -26.07 8.76 1.23
CA GLU A 237 -26.03 9.88 0.27
C GLU A 237 -26.48 11.21 0.90
N ALA A 238 -27.40 11.14 1.87
CA ALA A 238 -27.95 12.33 2.50
C ALA A 238 -26.92 12.99 3.42
N GLY A 239 -26.65 14.27 3.17
CA GLY A 239 -25.66 15.02 3.95
C GLY A 239 -24.23 14.84 3.50
N LEU A 240 -24.00 14.25 2.34
CA LEU A 240 -22.69 14.02 1.73
C LEU A 240 -21.79 15.27 1.80
N LEU A 241 -20.64 15.12 2.42
CA LEU A 241 -19.60 16.15 2.52
C LEU A 241 -18.30 15.65 1.90
N LEU A 242 -17.57 16.56 1.28
CA LEU A 242 -16.21 16.35 0.82
C LEU A 242 -15.38 17.54 1.26
N ASN A 243 -14.28 17.29 1.94
CA ASN A 243 -13.45 18.32 2.54
C ASN A 243 -14.26 19.31 3.42
N GLY A 244 -15.20 18.78 4.22
CA GLY A 244 -16.05 19.56 5.12
C GLY A 244 -17.05 20.50 4.44
N SER A 245 -17.25 20.37 3.13
CA SER A 245 -18.22 21.16 2.34
C SER A 245 -19.17 20.20 1.61
N PRO A 246 -20.40 20.65 1.26
CA PRO A 246 -21.34 19.82 0.52
C PRO A 246 -20.68 19.27 -0.76
N ALA A 247 -20.71 17.95 -0.92
CA ALA A 247 -20.12 17.29 -2.07
C ALA A 247 -20.97 17.52 -3.34
N MET A 248 -20.27 17.57 -4.46
CA MET A 248 -20.82 17.60 -5.81
C MET A 248 -20.45 16.29 -6.49
N THR A 249 -21.42 15.56 -6.98
CA THR A 249 -21.23 14.32 -7.74
C THR A 249 -22.14 14.29 -8.95
N CYS A 250 -21.84 13.44 -9.93
CA CYS A 250 -22.69 13.26 -11.08
C CYS A 250 -23.97 12.44 -10.78
N THR A 251 -24.00 11.73 -9.66
CA THR A 251 -25.11 10.85 -9.23
C THR A 251 -25.85 11.35 -8.00
N GLY A 252 -25.45 12.46 -7.42
CA GLY A 252 -26.05 13.05 -6.22
C GLY A 252 -25.23 14.20 -5.68
N GLY A 253 -25.47 14.60 -4.42
CA GLY A 253 -24.76 15.71 -3.78
C GLY A 253 -25.46 17.06 -3.93
N THR A 254 -24.73 18.13 -3.58
CA THR A 254 -25.26 19.50 -3.54
C THR A 254 -24.53 20.40 -4.54
N GLY A 255 -25.29 21.16 -5.31
CA GLY A 255 -24.75 22.06 -6.33
C GLY A 255 -24.52 21.38 -7.68
N ALA A 256 -24.00 22.14 -8.61
CA ALA A 256 -23.71 21.66 -9.97
C ALA A 256 -22.25 21.99 -10.33
N PHE A 257 -21.65 21.14 -11.13
CA PHE A 257 -20.35 21.41 -11.75
C PHE A 257 -20.46 22.62 -12.68
N GLU A 258 -19.46 23.47 -12.65
CA GLU A 258 -19.35 24.68 -13.48
C GLU A 258 -18.31 24.52 -14.59
N SER A 259 -17.34 23.62 -14.40
CA SER A 259 -16.21 23.42 -15.31
C SER A 259 -16.16 22.00 -15.89
N ILE A 260 -16.65 21.01 -15.17
CA ILE A 260 -16.73 19.63 -15.63
C ILE A 260 -18.17 19.28 -15.93
N THR A 261 -18.41 18.56 -17.01
CA THR A 261 -19.74 18.14 -17.44
C THR A 261 -20.00 16.69 -17.00
N CYS A 262 -21.17 16.43 -16.43
CA CYS A 262 -21.64 15.09 -16.13
C CYS A 262 -22.36 14.48 -17.34
N ASP A 263 -21.60 13.93 -18.26
CA ASP A 263 -22.08 13.20 -19.43
C ASP A 263 -21.28 11.92 -19.59
N ASP A 264 -20.37 11.86 -20.54
CA ASP A 264 -19.47 10.74 -20.80
C ASP A 264 -18.40 10.56 -19.70
N THR A 265 -18.20 11.59 -18.88
CA THR A 265 -17.28 11.58 -17.71
C THR A 265 -17.99 11.33 -16.39
N THR A 266 -19.23 10.83 -16.42
CA THR A 266 -19.94 10.37 -15.23
C THR A 266 -19.11 9.32 -14.50
N SER A 267 -19.10 9.41 -13.15
CA SER A 267 -18.36 8.46 -12.32
C SER A 267 -18.77 7.02 -12.62
N ARG A 268 -17.84 6.20 -13.06
CA ARG A 268 -18.11 4.84 -13.52
C ARG A 268 -16.91 3.92 -13.33
N ALA A 269 -17.20 2.62 -13.25
CA ALA A 269 -16.21 1.57 -13.39
C ALA A 269 -16.20 1.06 -14.84
N ILE A 270 -15.03 0.66 -15.33
CA ILE A 270 -14.85 0.01 -16.64
C ILE A 270 -14.12 -1.32 -16.34
N PRO A 271 -14.87 -2.44 -16.25
CA PRO A 271 -14.30 -3.73 -15.95
C PRO A 271 -13.38 -4.23 -17.08
N ASP A 272 -12.22 -4.76 -16.73
CA ASP A 272 -11.35 -5.54 -17.63
C ASP A 272 -11.33 -7.00 -17.17
N ASP A 273 -12.24 -7.82 -17.74
CA ASP A 273 -12.37 -9.23 -17.39
C ASP A 273 -11.23 -10.10 -17.97
N VAL A 274 -10.40 -9.55 -18.83
CA VAL A 274 -9.32 -10.30 -19.50
C VAL A 274 -8.00 -10.17 -18.74
N ASN A 275 -7.64 -8.92 -18.37
CA ASN A 275 -6.34 -8.63 -17.77
C ASN A 275 -6.46 -8.23 -16.30
N GLY A 276 -7.67 -7.94 -15.80
CA GLY A 276 -7.91 -7.48 -14.45
C GLY A 276 -7.53 -6.01 -14.21
N ALA A 277 -7.13 -5.29 -15.26
CA ALA A 277 -6.76 -3.88 -15.20
C ALA A 277 -8.01 -2.98 -15.21
N ASP A 278 -8.93 -3.22 -14.27
CA ASP A 278 -10.14 -2.43 -14.13
C ASP A 278 -9.84 -0.94 -14.06
N VAL A 279 -10.70 -0.12 -14.68
CA VAL A 279 -10.57 1.33 -14.63
C VAL A 279 -11.71 1.93 -13.82
N LEU A 280 -11.40 2.92 -12.99
CA LEU A 280 -12.37 3.74 -12.27
C LEU A 280 -12.24 5.17 -12.73
N GLU A 281 -13.35 5.80 -13.10
CA GLU A 281 -13.43 7.21 -13.43
C GLU A 281 -14.28 7.92 -12.37
N PHE A 282 -13.75 8.98 -11.79
CA PHE A 282 -14.42 9.77 -10.76
C PHE A 282 -14.58 11.20 -11.21
N THR A 283 -15.81 11.70 -11.16
CA THR A 283 -16.13 13.11 -11.24
C THR A 283 -16.76 13.53 -9.93
N VAL A 284 -15.99 14.22 -9.11
CA VAL A 284 -16.37 14.63 -7.77
C VAL A 284 -15.96 16.07 -7.50
N GLY A 285 -16.56 16.68 -6.50
CA GLY A 285 -16.19 18.02 -6.11
C GLY A 285 -16.82 18.43 -4.79
N TYR A 286 -16.59 19.66 -4.37
CA TYR A 286 -17.30 20.24 -3.24
C TYR A 286 -17.73 21.68 -3.51
N PHE A 287 -18.93 21.99 -3.05
CA PHE A 287 -19.61 23.23 -3.29
C PHE A 287 -19.34 24.26 -2.19
N ARG A 288 -18.74 25.37 -2.52
CA ARG A 288 -18.47 26.48 -1.59
C ARG A 288 -19.25 27.75 -1.98
N GLY A 289 -20.20 27.64 -2.89
CA GLY A 289 -20.98 28.72 -3.44
C GLY A 289 -20.81 28.81 -4.96
N VAL A 290 -21.71 29.51 -5.63
CA VAL A 290 -21.66 29.79 -7.06
C VAL A 290 -20.36 30.53 -7.38
N GLY A 291 -19.63 30.11 -8.41
CA GLY A 291 -18.32 30.63 -8.75
C GLY A 291 -17.19 30.27 -7.78
N ALA A 292 -17.45 29.38 -6.81
CA ALA A 292 -16.47 28.94 -5.80
C ALA A 292 -16.37 27.42 -5.68
N THR A 293 -16.71 26.71 -6.76
CA THR A 293 -16.63 25.24 -6.83
C THR A 293 -15.19 24.72 -6.78
N ARG A 294 -15.03 23.49 -6.32
CA ARG A 294 -13.81 22.70 -6.47
C ARG A 294 -14.20 21.42 -7.17
N GLU A 295 -13.65 21.19 -8.34
CA GLU A 295 -14.09 20.13 -9.24
C GLU A 295 -12.89 19.28 -9.64
N PHE A 296 -13.06 17.98 -9.55
CA PHE A 296 -12.01 17.00 -9.80
C PHE A 296 -12.53 15.93 -10.74
N PHE A 297 -11.70 15.57 -11.70
CA PHE A 297 -11.84 14.36 -12.47
C PHE A 297 -10.53 13.57 -12.34
N GLU A 298 -10.65 12.28 -12.18
CA GLU A 298 -9.51 11.36 -12.28
C GLU A 298 -9.92 10.03 -12.89
N LYS A 299 -9.03 9.49 -13.68
CA LYS A 299 -9.10 8.14 -14.20
C LYS A 299 -8.02 7.31 -13.51
N LEU A 300 -8.43 6.23 -12.90
CA LEU A 300 -7.58 5.30 -12.18
C LEU A 300 -7.53 3.97 -12.92
N THR A 301 -6.34 3.50 -13.27
CA THR A 301 -6.13 2.19 -13.89
C THR A 301 -5.52 1.24 -12.87
N LYS A 302 -6.18 0.11 -12.60
CA LYS A 302 -5.75 -0.87 -11.60
C LYS A 302 -4.42 -1.48 -12.00
N LYS A 303 -3.47 -1.50 -11.05
CA LYS A 303 -2.21 -2.24 -11.21
C LYS A 303 -2.50 -3.73 -11.09
N VAL A 304 -2.13 -4.46 -12.10
CA VAL A 304 -2.14 -5.92 -12.11
C VAL A 304 -0.71 -6.39 -11.98
N ASP A 305 -0.48 -7.33 -11.07
CA ASP A 305 0.84 -7.90 -10.77
C ASP A 305 1.27 -8.92 -11.83
#